data_3a9c17718d2c24888981981dc1b3d931
#
_entry.id   3a9c17718d2c24888981981dc1b3d931
#
_cell.length_a   1.000
_cell.length_b   1.000
_cell.length_c   1.000
_cell.angle_alpha   90.00
_cell.angle_beta   90.00
_cell.angle_gamma   90.00
#
_symmetry.space_group_name_H-M   'P 1'
#
loop_
_entity.id
_entity.type
_entity.pdbx_description
1 polymer ?
#
loop_
_entity_poly.entity_id
_entity_poly.type
_entity_poly.pdbx_seq_one_letter_code
_entity_poly.pdbx_strand_id
1 'polypeptide(L)'
;MTITLNAMAGTKEQPIYKNPKASIEQRVNDLLSRMTLEEKVGQMNQLVGIEHFKQNSVSMTAEELATNTASAFYPGVTVKDMEDWTRRGLVSSFLHVLTMEEANYLQKLSMQSRLQIPLLIGIDAIHGNAKCKGNTVY
;
A
#
# COMPACT_ATOMS: atom_id res chain seq x y z
N MET A 1 28.88 -42.32 24.81
CA MET A 1 27.45 -42.32 24.45
C MET A 1 27.09 -40.89 24.05
N THR A 2 27.16 -40.57 22.79
CA THR A 2 27.04 -39.19 22.27
C THR A 2 25.60 -39.04 21.79
N ILE A 3 24.83 -38.19 22.48
CA ILE A 3 23.44 -37.86 22.13
C ILE A 3 23.50 -36.73 21.10
N THR A 4 23.26 -37.04 19.85
CA THR A 4 23.08 -36.05 18.78
C THR A 4 21.66 -35.46 18.90
N LEU A 5 21.58 -34.23 19.37
CA LEU A 5 20.34 -33.43 19.34
C LEU A 5 20.07 -33.03 17.89
N ASN A 6 19.14 -33.71 17.24
CA ASN A 6 18.65 -33.35 15.92
C ASN A 6 17.66 -32.20 16.11
N ALA A 7 18.11 -30.94 15.90
CA ALA A 7 17.23 -29.78 15.83
C ALA A 7 16.36 -29.90 14.57
N MET A 8 15.14 -30.37 14.72
CA MET A 8 14.13 -30.28 13.68
C MET A 8 13.85 -28.78 13.40
N ALA A 9 14.47 -28.25 12.36
CA ALA A 9 14.06 -26.99 11.76
C ALA A 9 12.67 -27.20 11.17
N GLY A 10 11.64 -26.85 11.94
CA GLY A 10 10.26 -26.86 11.48
C GLY A 10 10.16 -25.92 10.27
N THR A 11 9.94 -26.49 9.09
CA THR A 11 9.55 -25.75 7.89
C THR A 11 8.28 -24.98 8.26
N LYS A 12 8.38 -23.64 8.42
CA LYS A 12 7.19 -22.80 8.62
C LYS A 12 6.32 -22.98 7.40
N GLU A 13 5.24 -23.71 7.57
CA GLU A 13 4.26 -23.95 6.51
C GLU A 13 3.79 -22.59 5.94
N GLN A 14 3.89 -22.44 4.63
CA GLN A 14 3.52 -21.19 3.97
C GLN A 14 2.02 -20.92 4.21
N PRO A 15 1.62 -19.71 4.64
CA PRO A 15 0.23 -19.38 4.86
C PRO A 15 -0.64 -19.65 3.62
N ILE A 16 -1.88 -20.10 3.82
CA ILE A 16 -2.79 -20.46 2.72
C ILE A 16 -3.04 -19.27 1.80
N TYR A 17 -3.15 -18.06 2.34
CA TYR A 17 -3.38 -16.86 1.52
C TYR A 17 -2.24 -16.57 0.51
N LYS A 18 -1.03 -17.06 0.76
CA LYS A 18 0.12 -16.97 -0.17
C LYS A 18 0.20 -18.13 -1.16
N ASN A 19 -0.64 -19.16 -1.01
CA ASN A 19 -0.63 -20.31 -1.91
C ASN A 19 -1.50 -20.02 -3.16
N PRO A 20 -0.91 -19.86 -4.36
CA PRO A 20 -1.68 -19.56 -5.58
C PRO A 20 -2.58 -20.72 -6.04
N LYS A 21 -2.35 -21.95 -5.53
CA LYS A 21 -3.15 -23.13 -5.87
C LYS A 21 -4.40 -23.29 -4.99
N ALA A 22 -4.47 -22.58 -3.86
CA ALA A 22 -5.66 -22.59 -3.03
C ALA A 22 -6.77 -21.73 -3.65
N SER A 23 -8.03 -22.07 -3.37
CA SER A 23 -9.16 -21.28 -3.87
C SER A 23 -9.13 -19.84 -3.32
N ILE A 24 -9.74 -18.91 -4.05
CA ILE A 24 -9.82 -17.50 -3.61
C ILE A 24 -10.47 -17.42 -2.22
N GLU A 25 -11.55 -18.15 -2.01
CA GLU A 25 -12.26 -18.17 -0.72
C GLU A 25 -11.37 -18.67 0.43
N GLN A 26 -10.63 -19.75 0.24
CA GLN A 26 -9.68 -20.25 1.24
C GLN A 26 -8.60 -19.22 1.57
N ARG A 27 -8.07 -18.57 0.55
CA ARG A 27 -7.04 -17.53 0.70
C ARG A 27 -7.57 -16.30 1.45
N VAL A 28 -8.76 -15.84 1.09
CA VAL A 28 -9.41 -14.69 1.75
C VAL A 28 -9.71 -15.01 3.21
N ASN A 29 -10.31 -16.16 3.50
CA ASN A 29 -10.64 -16.55 4.87
C ASN A 29 -9.39 -16.72 5.76
N ASP A 30 -8.33 -17.32 5.23
CA ASP A 30 -7.04 -17.45 5.94
C ASP A 30 -6.43 -16.07 6.21
N LEU A 31 -6.42 -15.16 5.21
CA LEU A 31 -5.89 -13.81 5.37
C LEU A 31 -6.69 -13.02 6.42
N LEU A 32 -8.02 -12.99 6.31
CA LEU A 32 -8.89 -12.28 7.25
C LEU A 32 -8.76 -12.78 8.68
N SER A 33 -8.55 -14.08 8.87
CA SER A 33 -8.34 -14.67 10.20
C SER A 33 -7.03 -14.22 10.87
N ARG A 34 -6.05 -13.82 10.06
CA ARG A 34 -4.73 -13.36 10.53
C ARG A 34 -4.67 -11.85 10.76
N MET A 35 -5.56 -11.09 10.15
CA MET A 35 -5.56 -9.63 10.20
C MET A 35 -6.05 -9.10 11.55
N THR A 36 -5.35 -8.10 12.07
CA THR A 36 -5.85 -7.26 13.16
C THR A 36 -6.99 -6.35 12.65
N LEU A 37 -7.73 -5.75 13.58
CA LEU A 37 -8.76 -4.79 13.21
C LEU A 37 -8.17 -3.60 12.43
N GLU A 38 -7.02 -3.08 12.87
CA GLU A 38 -6.32 -1.98 12.20
C GLU A 38 -5.92 -2.36 10.77
N GLU A 39 -5.39 -3.56 10.55
CA GLU A 39 -5.03 -4.03 9.22
C GLU A 39 -6.26 -4.22 8.33
N LYS A 40 -7.40 -4.66 8.88
CA LYS A 40 -8.67 -4.76 8.14
C LYS A 40 -9.16 -3.37 7.71
N VAL A 41 -9.13 -2.39 8.61
CA VAL A 41 -9.46 -0.99 8.29
C VAL A 41 -8.49 -0.43 7.27
N GLY A 42 -7.20 -0.73 7.41
CA GLY A 42 -6.15 -0.34 6.46
C GLY A 42 -6.41 -0.82 5.02
N GLN A 43 -7.06 -1.99 4.85
CA GLN A 43 -7.44 -2.47 3.50
C GLN A 43 -8.56 -1.63 2.84
N MET A 44 -9.19 -0.73 3.56
CA MET A 44 -10.16 0.24 3.01
C MET A 44 -9.53 1.61 2.73
N ASN A 45 -8.28 1.84 3.16
CA ASN A 45 -7.58 3.09 2.95
C ASN A 45 -6.96 3.17 1.55
N GLN A 46 -7.29 4.25 0.83
CA GLN A 46 -6.62 4.67 -0.38
C GLN A 46 -5.95 6.01 -0.16
N LEU A 47 -4.67 6.11 -0.50
CA LEU A 47 -3.92 7.37 -0.49
C LEU A 47 -3.64 7.81 -1.93
N VAL A 48 -3.22 9.06 -2.10
CA VAL A 48 -2.65 9.53 -3.38
C VAL A 48 -1.17 9.21 -3.45
N GLY A 49 -0.63 9.08 -4.66
CA GLY A 49 0.81 8.90 -4.88
C GLY A 49 1.64 9.98 -4.19
N ILE A 50 2.81 9.62 -3.70
CA ILE A 50 3.68 10.53 -2.93
C ILE A 50 4.11 11.73 -3.78
N GLU A 51 4.45 11.52 -5.04
CA GLU A 51 4.85 12.62 -5.93
C GLU A 51 3.66 13.55 -6.21
N HIS A 52 2.48 12.98 -6.40
CA HIS A 52 1.26 13.76 -6.57
C HIS A 52 0.91 14.56 -5.29
N PHE A 53 1.06 13.94 -4.11
CA PHE A 53 0.89 14.59 -2.82
C PHE A 53 1.85 15.78 -2.65
N LYS A 54 3.15 15.60 -2.93
CA LYS A 54 4.17 16.66 -2.85
C LYS A 54 3.84 17.83 -3.76
N GLN A 55 3.49 17.56 -5.02
CA GLN A 55 3.16 18.60 -6.00
C GLN A 55 1.98 19.49 -5.56
N ASN A 56 0.97 18.90 -4.93
CA ASN A 56 -0.19 19.64 -4.45
C ASN A 56 0.03 20.30 -3.08
N SER A 57 0.93 19.78 -2.25
CA SER A 57 1.24 20.35 -0.93
C SER A 57 2.14 21.59 -1.00
N VAL A 58 2.98 21.70 -2.02
CA VAL A 58 3.92 22.84 -2.19
C VAL A 58 3.22 24.15 -2.55
N SER A 59 2.02 24.08 -3.13
CA SER A 59 1.28 25.29 -3.59
C SER A 59 0.35 25.90 -2.52
N MET A 60 0.29 25.34 -1.32
CA MET A 60 -0.67 25.76 -0.29
C MET A 60 0.02 26.29 0.96
N THR A 61 -0.48 27.41 1.46
CA THR A 61 -0.10 27.94 2.78
C THR A 61 -0.66 27.06 3.90
N ALA A 62 -0.09 27.15 5.12
CA ALA A 62 -0.59 26.41 6.27
C ALA A 62 -2.06 26.75 6.61
N GLU A 63 -2.50 27.98 6.30
CA GLU A 63 -3.86 28.46 6.52
C GLU A 63 -4.84 27.89 5.47
N GLU A 64 -4.42 27.80 4.22
CA GLU A 64 -5.19 27.13 3.17
C GLU A 64 -5.31 25.63 3.41
N LEU A 65 -4.24 24.97 3.90
CA LEU A 65 -4.27 23.57 4.32
C LEU A 65 -5.24 23.32 5.48
N ALA A 66 -5.38 24.28 6.41
CA ALA A 66 -6.29 24.15 7.55
C ALA A 66 -7.76 24.38 7.18
N THR A 67 -8.05 25.19 6.15
CA THR A 67 -9.40 25.65 5.80
C THR A 67 -9.95 25.02 4.52
N ASN A 68 -9.10 24.55 3.60
CA ASN A 68 -9.48 24.06 2.28
C ASN A 68 -9.44 22.55 2.18
N THR A 69 -10.53 21.91 2.56
CA THR A 69 -10.68 20.45 2.52
C THR A 69 -10.69 19.86 1.07
N ALA A 70 -10.92 20.69 0.05
CA ALA A 70 -10.99 20.22 -1.34
C ALA A 70 -9.63 20.10 -2.02
N SER A 71 -8.64 20.87 -1.56
CA SER A 71 -7.29 20.91 -2.16
C SER A 71 -6.20 20.29 -1.28
N ALA A 72 -6.44 20.20 0.05
CA ALA A 72 -5.54 19.51 0.96
C ALA A 72 -5.98 18.04 1.07
N PHE A 73 -5.27 17.14 0.42
CA PHE A 73 -5.60 15.72 0.47
C PHE A 73 -5.63 15.21 1.92
N TYR A 74 -4.66 15.60 2.75
CA TYR A 74 -4.53 15.09 4.12
C TYR A 74 -3.91 16.16 5.02
N PRO A 75 -4.70 17.07 5.64
CA PRO A 75 -4.17 18.09 6.54
C PRO A 75 -3.35 17.48 7.68
N GLY A 76 -2.12 17.98 7.87
CA GLY A 76 -1.22 17.51 8.94
C GLY A 76 -0.50 16.18 8.67
N VAL A 77 -0.77 15.52 7.55
CA VAL A 77 -0.07 14.28 7.15
C VAL A 77 1.20 14.62 6.39
N THR A 78 2.26 13.89 6.68
CA THR A 78 3.54 13.99 5.97
C THR A 78 3.79 12.77 5.07
N VAL A 79 4.72 12.89 4.12
CA VAL A 79 5.19 11.74 3.33
C VAL A 79 5.70 10.60 4.23
N LYS A 80 6.36 10.95 5.34
CA LYS A 80 6.85 9.97 6.31
C LYS A 80 5.71 9.18 6.95
N ASP A 81 4.59 9.83 7.24
CA ASP A 81 3.42 9.16 7.80
C ASP A 81 2.82 8.18 6.78
N MET A 82 2.69 8.60 5.51
CA MET A 82 2.21 7.74 4.41
C MET A 82 3.09 6.51 4.24
N GLU A 83 4.40 6.69 4.28
CA GLU A 83 5.37 5.59 4.22
C GLU A 83 5.26 4.64 5.43
N ASP A 84 5.14 5.19 6.65
CA ASP A 84 5.00 4.39 7.88
C ASP A 84 3.72 3.56 7.86
N TRP A 85 2.60 4.18 7.49
CA TRP A 85 1.32 3.46 7.35
C TRP A 85 1.41 2.35 6.30
N THR A 86 2.10 2.58 5.20
CA THR A 86 2.33 1.56 4.17
C THR A 86 3.15 0.41 4.70
N ARG A 87 4.26 0.67 5.42
CA ARG A 87 5.09 -0.37 6.06
C ARG A 87 4.33 -1.19 7.09
N ARG A 88 3.37 -0.57 7.77
CA ARG A 88 2.52 -1.22 8.78
C ARG A 88 1.33 -1.98 8.18
N GLY A 89 1.11 -1.89 6.87
CA GLY A 89 -0.04 -2.54 6.21
C GLY A 89 -1.37 -1.84 6.45
N LEU A 90 -1.36 -0.54 6.73
CA LEU A 90 -2.51 0.29 7.00
C LEU A 90 -3.01 1.06 5.76
N VAL A 91 -2.51 0.72 4.59
CA VAL A 91 -2.89 1.27 3.29
C VAL A 91 -2.99 0.11 2.30
N SER A 92 -4.06 0.07 1.51
CA SER A 92 -4.28 -0.97 0.51
C SER A 92 -4.00 -0.50 -0.92
N SER A 93 -4.14 0.79 -1.17
CA SER A 93 -4.04 1.31 -2.53
C SER A 93 -3.52 2.74 -2.58
N PHE A 94 -2.93 3.06 -3.73
CA PHE A 94 -2.52 4.43 -4.07
C PHE A 94 -3.13 4.82 -5.41
N LEU A 95 -3.73 6.02 -5.44
CA LEU A 95 -4.26 6.65 -6.65
C LEU A 95 -3.26 7.68 -7.17
N HIS A 96 -3.15 7.84 -8.48
CA HIS A 96 -2.24 8.80 -9.12
C HIS A 96 -0.76 8.57 -8.79
N VAL A 97 -0.32 7.34 -8.81
CA VAL A 97 1.11 7.00 -8.84
C VAL A 97 1.62 7.24 -10.26
N LEU A 98 2.51 8.21 -10.42
CA LEU A 98 2.84 8.77 -11.74
C LEU A 98 4.02 8.09 -12.43
N THR A 99 4.85 7.37 -11.68
CA THR A 99 6.06 6.74 -12.20
C THR A 99 6.17 5.28 -11.77
N MET A 100 6.91 4.51 -12.56
CA MET A 100 7.20 3.12 -12.25
C MET A 100 8.14 3.01 -11.03
N GLU A 101 9.05 3.96 -10.88
CA GLU A 101 9.97 4.06 -9.76
C GLU A 101 9.19 4.22 -8.45
N GLU A 102 8.21 5.12 -8.43
CA GLU A 102 7.34 5.34 -7.27
C GLU A 102 6.49 4.08 -6.96
N ALA A 103 5.88 3.49 -7.99
CA ALA A 103 5.10 2.25 -7.83
C ALA A 103 5.95 1.14 -7.20
N ASN A 104 7.16 0.92 -7.71
CA ASN A 104 8.09 -0.07 -7.18
C ASN A 104 8.55 0.26 -5.75
N TYR A 105 8.74 1.54 -5.44
CA TYR A 105 9.08 1.99 -4.10
C TYR A 105 7.98 1.67 -3.11
N LEU A 106 6.74 2.06 -3.41
CA LEU A 106 5.57 1.79 -2.58
C LEU A 106 5.32 0.29 -2.38
N GLN A 107 5.46 -0.52 -3.44
CA GLN A 107 5.38 -1.97 -3.32
C GLN A 107 6.45 -2.54 -2.37
N LYS A 108 7.69 -2.05 -2.45
CA LYS A 108 8.75 -2.46 -1.52
C LYS A 108 8.43 -2.10 -0.07
N LEU A 109 7.78 -0.96 0.17
CA LEU A 109 7.32 -0.59 1.51
C LEU A 109 6.24 -1.54 2.02
N SER A 110 5.22 -1.84 1.22
CA SER A 110 4.12 -2.73 1.62
C SER A 110 4.60 -4.15 1.92
N MET A 111 5.62 -4.62 1.20
CA MET A 111 6.24 -5.93 1.43
C MET A 111 7.03 -6.02 2.74
N GLN A 112 7.27 -4.90 3.44
CA GLN A 112 7.85 -4.89 4.78
C GLN A 112 6.79 -5.11 5.88
N SER A 113 5.51 -5.00 5.53
CA SER A 113 4.42 -5.25 6.48
C SER A 113 4.36 -6.72 6.91
N ARG A 114 3.73 -6.96 8.05
CA ARG A 114 3.59 -8.31 8.64
C ARG A 114 2.94 -9.32 7.70
N LEU A 115 1.93 -8.89 6.95
CA LEU A 115 1.17 -9.75 6.04
C LEU A 115 1.69 -9.71 4.60
N GLN A 116 2.49 -8.71 4.26
CA GLN A 116 3.08 -8.56 2.93
C GLN A 116 2.02 -8.57 1.81
N ILE A 117 0.94 -7.82 2.02
CA ILE A 117 -0.12 -7.66 1.01
C ILE A 117 0.36 -6.61 0.00
N PRO A 118 0.40 -6.94 -1.31
CA PRO A 118 0.74 -5.95 -2.32
C PRO A 118 -0.30 -4.84 -2.41
N LEU A 119 0.16 -3.63 -2.78
CA LEU A 119 -0.72 -2.49 -3.00
C LEU A 119 -1.43 -2.57 -4.36
N LEU A 120 -2.65 -2.06 -4.40
CA LEU A 120 -3.31 -1.72 -5.66
C LEU A 120 -2.84 -0.33 -6.10
N ILE A 121 -2.46 -0.20 -7.36
CA ILE A 121 -2.06 1.07 -7.95
C ILE A 121 -3.11 1.47 -8.97
N GLY A 122 -3.65 2.67 -8.79
CA GLY A 122 -4.70 3.23 -9.65
C GLY A 122 -4.30 4.57 -10.26
N ILE A 123 -4.96 4.92 -11.36
CA ILE A 123 -4.86 6.22 -12.00
C ILE A 123 -6.20 6.56 -12.65
N ASP A 124 -6.61 7.82 -12.58
CA ASP A 124 -7.77 8.30 -13.31
C ASP A 124 -7.43 8.55 -14.78
N ALA A 125 -8.24 8.03 -15.65
CA ALA A 125 -8.13 8.21 -17.09
C ALA A 125 -9.41 8.87 -17.65
N ILE A 126 -9.68 10.09 -17.19
CA ILE A 126 -10.95 10.82 -17.47
C ILE A 126 -11.11 11.08 -18.98
N HIS A 127 -10.05 11.53 -19.65
CA HIS A 127 -9.99 11.79 -21.10
C HIS A 127 -8.75 11.11 -21.70
N GLY A 128 -8.59 9.79 -21.46
CA GLY A 128 -7.34 9.12 -21.70
C GLY A 128 -6.36 9.31 -20.54
N ASN A 129 -5.27 8.56 -20.52
CA ASN A 129 -4.30 8.63 -19.44
C ASN A 129 -3.30 9.81 -19.66
N ALA A 130 -3.77 11.03 -19.44
CA ALA A 130 -2.97 12.25 -19.62
C ALA A 130 -1.80 12.39 -18.63
N LYS A 131 -1.79 11.59 -17.54
CA LYS A 131 -0.77 11.68 -16.49
C LYS A 131 0.47 10.83 -16.79
N CYS A 132 0.39 9.90 -17.72
CA CYS A 132 1.53 9.07 -18.12
C CYS A 132 2.14 9.59 -19.42
N LYS A 133 3.46 9.82 -19.40
CA LYS A 133 4.20 10.27 -20.59
C LYS A 133 4.05 9.24 -21.72
N GLY A 134 3.65 9.71 -22.89
CA GLY A 134 3.48 8.87 -24.09
C GLY A 134 2.08 8.31 -24.31
N ASN A 135 1.10 8.64 -23.47
CA ASN A 135 -0.28 8.25 -23.67
C ASN A 135 -1.07 9.28 -24.47
N THR A 136 -2.01 8.81 -25.27
CA THR A 136 -2.93 9.65 -26.05
C THR A 136 -4.05 10.16 -25.13
N VAL A 137 -4.31 11.46 -25.23
CA VAL A 137 -5.48 12.11 -24.60
C VAL A 137 -6.57 12.20 -25.64
N TYR A 138 -7.76 11.70 -25.37
CA TYR A 138 -8.92 11.80 -26.23
C TYR A 138 -9.88 12.87 -25.73
#